data_ad190a1da6fa92454a61077942a01d40
#
_entry.id   ad190a1da6fa92454a61077942a01d40
#
_cell.length_a   1.000
_cell.length_b   1.000
_cell.length_c   1.000
_cell.angle_alpha   90.00
_cell.angle_beta   90.00
_cell.angle_gamma   90.00
#
_symmetry.space_group_name_H-M   'P 1'
#
loop_
_entity.id
_entity.type
_entity.pdbx_description
1 polymer ?
#
loop_
_entity_poly.entity_id
_entity_poly.type
_entity_poly.pdbx_seq_one_letter_code
_entity_poly.pdbx_strand_id
1 'polypeptide(L)'
;MKSRSLSVLLVLMAVVGTAMAATRGPRLYILDCGDIKPMDPTLFGLKKEEIAGDGSFVTPCYLIVHRKGTLMWDVGQVPDAQIPGDGTEVVVQELLEAKRKLVPQIEALGYKASDITYLAMSHYHLDHTANANLFAGSTWIVQQAEYDAMFGAKEFAIRDSSSYDKLKDSKKIVLNNEDHDVFGDGSVVIKTAPGHTPGHQMLFLRLKNFGPLLLEGDLYHLPEERTLDRVPTFDFDAAMTRATRVKTEAFLKKTGATMWIQHDPPTNAKLKKAPDYYD
;
A
#
# COMPACT_ATOMS: atom_id res chain seq x y z
N MET A 1 -9.56 -71.45 50.66
CA MET A 1 -8.73 -70.82 49.57
C MET A 1 -9.54 -69.71 48.96
N LYS A 2 -9.29 -68.43 49.25
CA LYS A 2 -9.99 -67.26 48.70
C LYS A 2 -9.11 -66.62 47.66
N SER A 3 -9.56 -66.70 46.41
CA SER A 3 -8.95 -66.04 45.24
C SER A 3 -9.26 -64.54 45.27
N ARG A 4 -8.21 -63.72 45.29
CA ARG A 4 -8.31 -62.24 45.12
C ARG A 4 -8.04 -61.90 43.64
N SER A 5 -9.07 -61.46 42.97
CA SER A 5 -8.94 -60.90 41.62
C SER A 5 -8.41 -59.47 41.70
N LEU A 6 -7.30 -59.21 41.02
CA LEU A 6 -6.68 -57.92 40.94
C LEU A 6 -7.20 -57.24 39.67
N SER A 7 -8.06 -56.22 39.81
CA SER A 7 -8.53 -55.41 38.66
C SER A 7 -7.52 -54.32 38.37
N VAL A 8 -6.87 -54.41 37.20
CA VAL A 8 -6.00 -53.39 36.69
C VAL A 8 -6.84 -52.32 35.96
N LEU A 9 -6.86 -51.11 36.48
CA LEU A 9 -7.56 -49.97 35.90
C LEU A 9 -6.59 -49.31 34.92
N LEU A 10 -6.85 -49.46 33.61
CA LEU A 10 -6.08 -48.79 32.54
C LEU A 10 -6.62 -47.36 32.40
N VAL A 11 -5.83 -46.36 32.85
CA VAL A 11 -6.14 -44.94 32.63
C VAL A 11 -5.60 -44.54 31.25
N LEU A 12 -6.53 -44.40 30.31
CA LEU A 12 -6.20 -43.82 28.97
C LEU A 12 -6.06 -42.30 29.14
N MET A 13 -4.84 -41.78 29.14
CA MET A 13 -4.59 -40.33 28.99
C MET A 13 -4.83 -39.95 27.54
N ALA A 14 -5.95 -39.27 27.25
CA ALA A 14 -6.19 -38.62 26.01
C ALA A 14 -5.28 -37.38 25.92
N VAL A 15 -4.22 -37.46 25.11
CA VAL A 15 -3.43 -36.31 24.73
C VAL A 15 -4.27 -35.46 23.76
N VAL A 16 -4.93 -34.43 24.30
CA VAL A 16 -5.57 -33.38 23.46
C VAL A 16 -4.46 -32.56 22.85
N GLY A 17 -4.00 -32.96 21.68
CA GLY A 17 -3.15 -32.14 20.83
C GLY A 17 -3.93 -30.89 20.42
N THR A 18 -3.66 -29.75 21.04
CA THR A 18 -4.07 -28.45 20.50
C THR A 18 -3.35 -28.27 19.17
N ALA A 19 -4.02 -28.56 18.07
CA ALA A 19 -3.58 -28.14 16.76
C ALA A 19 -3.52 -26.61 16.81
N MET A 20 -2.32 -26.05 16.94
CA MET A 20 -2.10 -24.63 16.68
C MET A 20 -2.53 -24.39 15.24
N ALA A 21 -3.69 -23.77 15.08
CA ALA A 21 -4.11 -23.29 13.76
C ALA A 21 -2.95 -22.45 13.22
N ALA A 22 -2.35 -22.92 12.14
CA ALA A 22 -1.26 -22.21 11.49
C ALA A 22 -1.75 -20.77 11.26
N THR A 23 -1.08 -19.80 11.89
CA THR A 23 -1.44 -18.39 11.78
C THR A 23 -1.37 -18.02 10.31
N ARG A 24 -2.54 -17.78 9.71
CA ARG A 24 -2.58 -17.28 8.32
C ARG A 24 -1.94 -15.90 8.34
N GLY A 25 -0.88 -15.70 7.57
CA GLY A 25 -0.28 -14.40 7.32
C GLY A 25 -1.28 -13.43 6.68
N PRO A 26 -0.89 -12.17 6.50
CA PRO A 26 -1.71 -11.22 5.75
C PRO A 26 -1.85 -11.69 4.30
N ARG A 27 -2.99 -11.36 3.67
CA ARG A 27 -3.21 -11.50 2.23
C ARG A 27 -3.20 -10.13 1.60
N LEU A 28 -2.45 -9.99 0.51
CA LEU A 28 -2.36 -8.78 -0.29
C LEU A 28 -3.11 -8.98 -1.60
N TYR A 29 -4.15 -8.17 -1.83
CA TYR A 29 -4.87 -8.05 -3.09
C TYR A 29 -4.43 -6.79 -3.81
N ILE A 30 -4.19 -6.89 -5.12
CA ILE A 30 -3.88 -5.77 -6.00
C ILE A 30 -5.13 -5.42 -6.78
N LEU A 31 -5.57 -4.16 -6.66
CA LEU A 31 -6.74 -3.61 -7.32
C LEU A 31 -6.30 -2.66 -8.44
N ASP A 32 -7.08 -2.62 -9.50
CA ASP A 32 -6.86 -1.74 -10.64
C ASP A 32 -7.46 -0.36 -10.32
N CYS A 33 -6.60 0.65 -10.16
CA CYS A 33 -7.01 2.03 -9.88
C CYS A 33 -6.65 2.99 -11.01
N GLY A 34 -6.23 2.46 -12.16
CA GLY A 34 -6.04 3.21 -13.40
C GLY A 34 -4.59 3.27 -13.89
N ASP A 35 -4.42 4.02 -14.96
CA ASP A 35 -3.16 4.24 -15.65
C ASP A 35 -2.93 5.75 -15.84
N ILE A 36 -1.67 6.18 -15.90
CA ILE A 36 -1.28 7.54 -16.23
C ILE A 36 -0.65 7.51 -17.62
N LYS A 37 -1.13 8.39 -18.51
CA LYS A 37 -0.56 8.54 -19.85
C LYS A 37 0.92 8.93 -19.80
N PRO A 38 1.66 8.72 -20.91
CA PRO A 38 3.08 9.04 -20.96
C PRO A 38 3.39 10.47 -20.46
N MET A 39 4.27 10.54 -19.47
CA MET A 39 4.78 11.77 -18.92
C MET A 39 6.20 12.07 -19.45
N ASP A 40 6.59 13.33 -19.41
CA ASP A 40 7.95 13.74 -19.79
C ASP A 40 8.98 13.16 -18.78
N PRO A 41 9.89 12.28 -19.20
CA PRO A 41 10.90 11.69 -18.32
C PRO A 41 11.80 12.72 -17.62
N THR A 42 11.93 13.92 -18.14
CA THR A 42 12.73 14.99 -17.52
C THR A 42 12.18 15.43 -16.17
N LEU A 43 10.86 15.24 -15.93
CA LEU A 43 10.24 15.45 -14.61
C LEU A 43 10.85 14.53 -13.55
N PHE A 44 11.26 13.32 -13.94
CA PHE A 44 11.87 12.30 -13.09
C PHE A 44 13.41 12.35 -13.10
N GLY A 45 13.98 13.44 -13.65
CA GLY A 45 15.43 13.61 -13.78
C GLY A 45 16.08 12.70 -14.83
N LEU A 46 15.28 12.09 -15.70
CA LEU A 46 15.69 11.15 -16.74
C LEU A 46 15.59 11.79 -18.12
N LYS A 47 16.38 11.28 -19.08
CA LYS A 47 16.21 11.59 -20.49
C LYS A 47 15.33 10.53 -21.16
N LYS A 48 14.74 10.89 -22.30
CA LYS A 48 13.88 9.97 -23.06
C LYS A 48 14.60 8.68 -23.46
N GLU A 49 15.86 8.76 -23.80
CA GLU A 49 16.71 7.63 -24.18
C GLU A 49 17.18 6.78 -22.98
N GLU A 50 16.97 7.24 -21.75
CA GLU A 50 17.32 6.53 -20.52
C GLU A 50 16.19 5.65 -19.98
N ILE A 51 14.95 5.76 -20.48
CA ILE A 51 13.80 4.95 -20.06
C ILE A 51 13.53 3.82 -21.04
N ALA A 52 13.17 2.65 -20.52
CA ALA A 52 12.84 1.48 -21.33
C ALA A 52 11.42 1.53 -21.90
N GLY A 53 10.50 2.21 -21.23
CA GLY A 53 9.09 2.36 -21.61
C GLY A 53 8.80 3.63 -22.37
N ASP A 54 7.53 3.94 -22.53
CA ASP A 54 7.03 5.16 -23.15
C ASP A 54 6.81 6.32 -22.17
N GLY A 55 7.04 6.08 -20.87
CA GLY A 55 6.78 7.03 -19.79
C GLY A 55 5.37 6.99 -19.22
N SER A 56 4.57 5.97 -19.59
CA SER A 56 3.28 5.70 -18.93
C SER A 56 3.47 5.04 -17.59
N PHE A 57 2.48 5.18 -16.69
CA PHE A 57 2.48 4.59 -15.37
C PHE A 57 1.20 3.82 -15.10
N VAL A 58 1.22 2.92 -14.13
CA VAL A 58 0.04 2.27 -13.56
C VAL A 58 -0.19 2.77 -12.15
N THR A 59 -1.45 2.79 -11.72
CA THR A 59 -1.82 3.20 -10.36
C THR A 59 -2.57 2.04 -9.67
N PRO A 60 -1.86 1.09 -9.06
CA PRO A 60 -2.49 0.04 -8.28
C PRO A 60 -2.91 0.56 -6.90
N CYS A 61 -4.04 0.06 -6.40
CA CYS A 61 -4.42 0.15 -5.00
C CYS A 61 -4.26 -1.22 -4.34
N TYR A 62 -4.12 -1.26 -3.02
CA TYR A 62 -3.85 -2.50 -2.32
C TYR A 62 -4.79 -2.71 -1.13
N LEU A 63 -5.45 -3.86 -1.09
CA LEU A 63 -6.19 -4.29 0.10
C LEU A 63 -5.39 -5.38 0.82
N ILE A 64 -5.04 -5.11 2.07
CA ILE A 64 -4.38 -6.04 2.96
C ILE A 64 -5.41 -6.60 3.94
N VAL A 65 -5.61 -7.93 3.90
CA VAL A 65 -6.53 -8.63 4.81
C VAL A 65 -5.71 -9.41 5.83
N HIS A 66 -5.87 -9.03 7.09
CA HIS A 66 -5.23 -9.64 8.23
C HIS A 66 -6.27 -10.18 9.20
N ARG A 67 -5.95 -11.18 10.04
CA ARG A 67 -6.86 -11.75 11.06
C ARG A 67 -7.39 -10.74 12.08
N LYS A 68 -6.72 -9.60 12.25
CA LYS A 68 -7.10 -8.53 13.18
C LYS A 68 -7.81 -7.35 12.50
N GLY A 69 -8.06 -7.41 11.19
CA GLY A 69 -8.71 -6.35 10.43
C GLY A 69 -8.15 -6.20 9.01
N THR A 70 -8.47 -5.09 8.39
CA THR A 70 -8.09 -4.77 7.01
C THR A 70 -7.34 -3.44 6.95
N LEU A 71 -6.43 -3.31 5.99
CA LEU A 71 -5.78 -2.05 5.66
C LEU A 71 -5.99 -1.78 4.16
N MET A 72 -6.54 -0.61 3.83
CA MET A 72 -6.48 -0.08 2.49
C MET A 72 -5.23 0.79 2.34
N TRP A 73 -4.41 0.49 1.34
CA TRP A 73 -3.18 1.21 1.02
C TRP A 73 -3.30 1.81 -0.37
N ASP A 74 -3.21 3.14 -0.45
CA ASP A 74 -3.51 3.99 -1.59
C ASP A 74 -4.92 3.76 -2.18
N VAL A 75 -5.53 4.78 -2.71
CA VAL A 75 -6.95 4.74 -3.10
C VAL A 75 -7.20 5.38 -4.47
N GLY A 76 -6.19 5.31 -5.33
CA GLY A 76 -6.30 5.60 -6.76
C GLY A 76 -6.29 7.07 -7.13
N GLN A 77 -6.45 7.30 -8.43
CA GLN A 77 -6.24 8.59 -9.10
C GLN A 77 -7.52 9.24 -9.63
N VAL A 78 -8.58 8.45 -9.85
CA VAL A 78 -9.87 8.95 -10.31
C VAL A 78 -10.95 8.60 -9.30
N PRO A 79 -11.75 9.57 -8.82
CA PRO A 79 -12.86 9.29 -7.92
C PRO A 79 -13.86 8.32 -8.54
N ASP A 80 -14.32 7.32 -7.78
CA ASP A 80 -15.32 6.34 -8.23
C ASP A 80 -16.58 6.99 -8.78
N ALA A 81 -16.93 8.19 -8.29
CA ALA A 81 -18.08 8.94 -8.78
C ALA A 81 -17.95 9.41 -10.24
N GLN A 82 -16.71 9.54 -10.74
CA GLN A 82 -16.43 9.97 -12.12
C GLN A 82 -16.30 8.80 -13.10
N ILE A 83 -16.22 7.57 -12.61
CA ILE A 83 -16.10 6.37 -13.45
C ILE A 83 -17.51 5.83 -13.74
N PRO A 84 -17.93 5.60 -15.01
CA PRO A 84 -19.28 5.12 -15.33
C PRO A 84 -19.64 3.78 -14.69
N GLY A 85 -18.71 2.83 -14.64
CA GLY A 85 -18.93 1.51 -14.04
C GLY A 85 -19.42 0.44 -15.02
N ASP A 86 -19.61 0.79 -16.29
CA ASP A 86 -19.95 -0.12 -17.40
C ASP A 86 -18.70 -0.64 -18.15
N GLY A 87 -17.49 -0.31 -17.66
CA GLY A 87 -16.23 -0.63 -18.30
C GLY A 87 -15.73 0.41 -19.29
N THR A 88 -16.50 1.49 -19.50
CA THR A 88 -16.04 2.64 -20.29
C THR A 88 -14.90 3.34 -19.55
N GLU A 89 -13.81 3.58 -20.27
CA GLU A 89 -12.68 4.35 -19.77
C GLU A 89 -13.03 5.83 -19.66
N VAL A 90 -12.59 6.44 -18.58
CA VAL A 90 -12.59 7.89 -18.42
C VAL A 90 -11.16 8.42 -18.41
N VAL A 91 -10.97 9.61 -18.93
CA VAL A 91 -9.71 10.35 -18.89
C VAL A 91 -9.97 11.65 -18.16
N VAL A 92 -9.26 11.86 -17.06
CA VAL A 92 -9.36 13.05 -16.22
C VAL A 92 -8.08 13.87 -16.37
N GLN A 93 -8.21 15.20 -16.50
CA GLN A 93 -7.09 16.12 -16.69
C GLN A 93 -6.19 15.75 -17.89
N GLU A 94 -6.77 15.12 -18.93
CA GLU A 94 -6.07 14.66 -20.14
C GLU A 94 -4.95 13.63 -19.89
N LEU A 95 -4.76 13.20 -18.65
CA LEU A 95 -3.61 12.40 -18.18
C LEU A 95 -4.02 11.12 -17.46
N LEU A 96 -5.02 11.18 -16.59
CA LEU A 96 -5.39 10.09 -15.69
C LEU A 96 -6.49 9.23 -16.30
N GLU A 97 -6.24 7.95 -16.50
CA GLU A 97 -7.16 6.99 -17.12
C GLU A 97 -7.69 6.00 -16.09
N ALA A 98 -8.98 5.73 -16.07
CA ALA A 98 -9.57 4.69 -15.25
C ALA A 98 -10.79 4.04 -15.91
N LYS A 99 -10.93 2.73 -15.71
CA LYS A 99 -12.08 1.93 -16.20
C LYS A 99 -12.87 1.30 -15.07
N ARG A 100 -12.25 1.14 -13.91
CA ARG A 100 -12.79 0.35 -12.81
C ARG A 100 -12.87 1.18 -11.52
N LYS A 101 -14.06 1.19 -10.93
CA LYS A 101 -14.28 1.78 -9.62
C LYS A 101 -13.56 0.97 -8.55
N LEU A 102 -13.00 1.62 -7.55
CA LEU A 102 -12.29 0.97 -6.45
C LEU A 102 -13.24 0.18 -5.54
N VAL A 103 -14.35 0.80 -5.09
CA VAL A 103 -15.27 0.16 -4.14
C VAL A 103 -15.90 -1.12 -4.69
N PRO A 104 -16.40 -1.21 -5.92
CA PRO A 104 -16.90 -2.46 -6.48
C PRO A 104 -15.86 -3.60 -6.53
N GLN A 105 -14.58 -3.29 -6.71
CA GLN A 105 -13.53 -4.32 -6.66
C GLN A 105 -13.35 -4.87 -5.24
N ILE A 106 -13.45 -4.02 -4.22
CA ILE A 106 -13.42 -4.42 -2.80
C ILE A 106 -14.66 -5.25 -2.47
N GLU A 107 -15.83 -4.86 -2.97
CA GLU A 107 -17.09 -5.59 -2.78
C GLU A 107 -17.07 -6.98 -3.41
N ALA A 108 -16.44 -7.13 -4.57
CA ALA A 108 -16.24 -8.43 -5.21
C ALA A 108 -15.37 -9.38 -4.37
N LEU A 109 -14.54 -8.84 -3.46
CA LEU A 109 -13.78 -9.62 -2.49
C LEU A 109 -14.54 -9.90 -1.18
N GLY A 110 -15.79 -9.43 -1.07
CA GLY A 110 -16.65 -9.62 0.09
C GLY A 110 -16.47 -8.56 1.19
N TYR A 111 -15.88 -7.42 0.90
CA TYR A 111 -15.70 -6.31 1.85
C TYR A 111 -16.45 -5.07 1.36
N LYS A 112 -16.94 -4.26 2.28
CA LYS A 112 -17.47 -2.91 2.00
C LYS A 112 -16.44 -1.87 2.40
N ALA A 113 -16.54 -0.66 1.88
CA ALA A 113 -15.68 0.44 2.32
C ALA A 113 -15.79 0.67 3.86
N SER A 114 -16.98 0.45 4.45
CA SER A 114 -17.21 0.52 5.89
C SER A 114 -16.53 -0.59 6.71
N ASP A 115 -16.11 -1.69 6.09
CA ASP A 115 -15.45 -2.81 6.75
C ASP A 115 -13.93 -2.62 6.82
N ILE A 116 -13.42 -1.56 6.20
CA ILE A 116 -12.00 -1.24 6.20
C ILE A 116 -11.62 -0.65 7.58
N THR A 117 -10.76 -1.39 8.29
CA THR A 117 -10.33 -1.02 9.65
C THR A 117 -9.38 0.17 9.64
N TYR A 118 -8.39 0.11 8.75
CA TYR A 118 -7.35 1.12 8.61
C TYR A 118 -7.28 1.63 7.18
N LEU A 119 -7.05 2.92 7.05
CA LEU A 119 -6.64 3.57 5.81
C LEU A 119 -5.22 4.08 5.99
N ALA A 120 -4.36 3.89 5.01
CA ALA A 120 -3.12 4.63 4.89
C ALA A 120 -2.85 4.88 3.40
N MET A 121 -2.24 6.01 3.10
CA MET A 121 -1.76 6.36 1.77
C MET A 121 -0.25 6.57 1.86
N SER A 122 0.45 6.23 0.79
CA SER A 122 1.89 6.47 0.72
C SER A 122 2.19 7.96 0.92
N HIS A 123 1.38 8.82 0.27
CA HIS A 123 1.49 10.28 0.37
C HIS A 123 0.22 10.98 -0.16
N TYR A 124 0.23 12.33 -0.21
CA TYR A 124 -0.95 13.16 -0.53
C TYR A 124 -1.19 13.40 -2.03
N HIS A 125 -0.35 12.96 -2.96
CA HIS A 125 -0.58 13.22 -4.38
C HIS A 125 -1.91 12.63 -4.85
N LEU A 126 -2.47 13.27 -5.86
CA LEU A 126 -3.86 13.01 -6.28
C LEU A 126 -4.09 11.58 -6.80
N ASP A 127 -3.06 10.94 -7.34
CA ASP A 127 -3.10 9.57 -7.85
C ASP A 127 -3.04 8.49 -6.75
N HIS A 128 -2.83 8.90 -5.49
CA HIS A 128 -2.90 8.03 -4.30
C HIS A 128 -4.12 8.30 -3.43
N THR A 129 -4.84 9.43 -3.64
CA THR A 129 -5.84 9.92 -2.69
C THR A 129 -7.26 10.03 -3.22
N ALA A 130 -7.51 9.81 -4.52
CA ALA A 130 -8.78 10.17 -5.18
C ALA A 130 -10.05 9.65 -4.50
N ASN A 131 -9.99 8.50 -3.83
CA ASN A 131 -11.14 7.89 -3.15
C ASN A 131 -11.01 7.92 -1.61
N ALA A 132 -10.11 8.71 -1.02
CA ALA A 132 -9.84 8.69 0.41
C ALA A 132 -11.07 9.02 1.26
N ASN A 133 -11.93 9.92 0.80
CA ASN A 133 -13.17 10.28 1.47
C ASN A 133 -14.17 9.13 1.63
N LEU A 134 -14.10 8.08 0.78
CA LEU A 134 -14.95 6.90 0.90
C LEU A 134 -14.57 6.03 2.10
N PHE A 135 -13.36 6.19 2.63
CA PHE A 135 -12.82 5.47 3.77
C PHE A 135 -12.68 6.33 5.04
N ALA A 136 -13.35 7.49 5.09
CA ALA A 136 -13.28 8.39 6.24
C ALA A 136 -13.79 7.76 7.57
N GLY A 137 -14.54 6.65 7.50
CA GLY A 137 -14.94 5.85 8.66
C GLY A 137 -13.84 4.95 9.24
N SER A 138 -12.76 4.72 8.50
CA SER A 138 -11.59 3.93 8.94
C SER A 138 -10.71 4.74 9.90
N THR A 139 -9.85 4.04 10.65
CA THR A 139 -8.76 4.73 11.37
C THR A 139 -7.66 5.06 10.37
N TRP A 140 -7.44 6.33 10.11
CA TRP A 140 -6.40 6.80 9.18
C TRP A 140 -5.03 6.84 9.86
N ILE A 141 -4.02 6.25 9.22
CA ILE A 141 -2.63 6.24 9.70
C ILE A 141 -1.81 7.16 8.78
N VAL A 142 -1.17 8.17 9.36
CA VAL A 142 -0.48 9.22 8.61
C VAL A 142 0.72 9.77 9.40
N GLN A 143 1.78 10.15 8.70
CA GLN A 143 2.88 10.91 9.31
C GLN A 143 2.44 12.35 9.59
N GLN A 144 2.87 12.95 10.70
CA GLN A 144 2.54 14.33 11.07
C GLN A 144 2.90 15.32 9.96
N ALA A 145 4.08 15.17 9.36
CA ALA A 145 4.53 16.06 8.29
C ALA A 145 3.64 15.96 7.03
N GLU A 146 3.09 14.78 6.74
CA GLU A 146 2.13 14.60 5.65
C GLU A 146 0.77 15.22 5.98
N TYR A 147 0.29 15.01 7.21
CA TYR A 147 -0.93 15.65 7.69
C TYR A 147 -0.83 17.19 7.58
N ASP A 148 0.30 17.75 7.98
CA ASP A 148 0.54 19.20 7.91
C ASP A 148 0.63 19.69 6.44
N ALA A 149 1.17 18.87 5.53
CA ALA A 149 1.15 19.17 4.10
C ALA A 149 -0.26 19.10 3.51
N MET A 150 -1.10 18.17 3.96
CA MET A 150 -2.47 18.00 3.48
C MET A 150 -3.41 19.09 3.97
N PHE A 151 -3.30 19.51 5.24
CA PHE A 151 -4.28 20.38 5.89
C PHE A 151 -3.71 21.71 6.41
N GLY A 152 -2.41 21.91 6.31
CA GLY A 152 -1.75 23.16 6.68
C GLY A 152 -1.99 24.28 5.68
N ALA A 153 -1.60 25.48 6.06
CA ALA A 153 -1.78 26.68 5.23
C ALA A 153 -0.81 26.77 4.05
N LYS A 154 0.29 26.00 4.07
CA LYS A 154 1.26 25.98 2.97
C LYS A 154 0.67 25.18 1.79
N GLU A 155 0.66 25.81 0.61
CA GLU A 155 0.26 25.12 -0.62
C GLU A 155 1.39 24.22 -1.13
N PHE A 156 1.00 23.01 -1.56
CA PHE A 156 1.87 22.05 -2.22
C PHE A 156 1.29 21.68 -3.58
N ALA A 157 2.15 21.38 -4.55
CA ALA A 157 1.74 20.93 -5.88
C ALA A 157 1.12 19.52 -5.83
N ILE A 158 0.41 19.12 -6.89
CA ILE A 158 -0.16 17.76 -7.10
C ILE A 158 -1.15 17.36 -5.97
N ARG A 159 -1.76 18.31 -5.29
CA ARG A 159 -2.68 18.12 -4.18
C ARG A 159 -4.12 18.38 -4.62
N ASP A 160 -5.01 17.42 -4.37
CA ASP A 160 -6.46 17.63 -4.46
C ASP A 160 -7.11 17.44 -3.10
N SER A 161 -7.27 18.53 -2.34
CA SER A 161 -7.84 18.48 -1.00
C SER A 161 -9.30 18.01 -0.97
N SER A 162 -10.04 18.10 -2.07
CA SER A 162 -11.43 17.64 -2.14
C SER A 162 -11.56 16.13 -2.07
N SER A 163 -10.50 15.40 -2.40
CA SER A 163 -10.47 13.93 -2.37
C SER A 163 -10.33 13.36 -0.95
N TYR A 164 -9.81 14.13 0.01
CA TYR A 164 -9.49 13.67 1.36
C TYR A 164 -9.91 14.63 2.49
N ASP A 165 -10.68 15.67 2.21
CA ASP A 165 -11.09 16.68 3.21
C ASP A 165 -11.81 16.08 4.42
N LYS A 166 -12.59 14.99 4.25
CA LYS A 166 -13.26 14.27 5.34
C LYS A 166 -12.30 13.56 6.30
N LEU A 167 -11.07 13.27 5.88
CA LEU A 167 -10.08 12.65 6.76
C LEU A 167 -9.65 13.57 7.91
N LYS A 168 -9.87 14.88 7.77
CA LYS A 168 -9.60 15.84 8.84
C LYS A 168 -10.32 15.47 10.13
N ASP A 169 -11.54 14.95 10.03
CA ASP A 169 -12.38 14.58 11.18
C ASP A 169 -12.37 13.06 11.47
N SER A 170 -11.65 12.26 10.67
CA SER A 170 -11.52 10.83 10.88
C SER A 170 -10.75 10.51 12.16
N LYS A 171 -11.04 9.35 12.76
CA LYS A 171 -10.13 8.76 13.74
C LYS A 171 -8.77 8.55 13.10
N LYS A 172 -7.70 8.95 13.77
CA LYS A 172 -6.37 8.87 13.18
C LYS A 172 -5.30 8.41 14.17
N ILE A 173 -4.28 7.77 13.63
CA ILE A 173 -2.99 7.50 14.28
C ILE A 173 -1.98 8.39 13.56
N VAL A 174 -1.51 9.41 14.25
CA VAL A 174 -0.52 10.34 13.71
C VAL A 174 0.86 9.91 14.19
N LEU A 175 1.75 9.65 13.23
CA LEU A 175 3.11 9.19 13.45
C LEU A 175 4.09 10.37 13.34
N ASN A 176 5.11 10.36 14.17
CA ASN A 176 6.09 11.46 14.17
C ASN A 176 7.42 11.00 13.57
N ASN A 177 7.44 10.82 12.24
CA ASN A 177 8.58 10.33 11.47
C ASN A 177 9.10 8.99 11.99
N GLU A 178 8.18 8.07 12.25
CA GLU A 178 8.45 6.76 12.83
C GLU A 178 7.74 5.63 12.06
N ASP A 179 8.25 4.42 12.20
CA ASP A 179 7.60 3.21 11.67
C ASP A 179 6.43 2.80 12.56
N HIS A 180 5.42 2.14 11.97
CA HIS A 180 4.25 1.69 12.71
C HIS A 180 3.84 0.27 12.33
N ASP A 181 3.77 -0.63 13.29
CA ASP A 181 3.23 -1.98 13.13
C ASP A 181 1.69 -1.94 13.22
N VAL A 182 1.02 -2.02 12.07
CA VAL A 182 -0.43 -1.82 11.95
C VAL A 182 -1.24 -2.80 12.82
N PHE A 183 -0.79 -4.06 12.89
CA PHE A 183 -1.51 -5.11 13.61
C PHE A 183 -0.78 -5.63 14.87
N GLY A 184 0.41 -5.10 15.16
CA GLY A 184 1.20 -5.42 16.35
C GLY A 184 1.80 -6.83 16.36
N ASP A 185 2.10 -7.40 15.17
CA ASP A 185 2.74 -8.71 15.04
C ASP A 185 3.89 -8.73 14.02
N GLY A 186 4.28 -7.56 13.54
CA GLY A 186 5.38 -7.35 12.61
C GLY A 186 5.11 -7.80 11.17
N SER A 187 3.89 -8.22 10.85
CA SER A 187 3.55 -8.72 9.52
C SER A 187 3.17 -7.62 8.52
N VAL A 188 2.71 -6.47 9.02
CA VAL A 188 2.30 -5.30 8.21
C VAL A 188 2.83 -4.05 8.89
N VAL A 189 3.87 -3.44 8.32
CA VAL A 189 4.56 -2.31 8.95
C VAL A 189 4.64 -1.13 7.99
N ILE A 190 4.06 0.00 8.38
CA ILE A 190 4.27 1.27 7.71
C ILE A 190 5.68 1.76 8.06
N LYS A 191 6.45 2.14 7.05
CA LYS A 191 7.81 2.65 7.15
C LYS A 191 7.84 4.11 6.81
N THR A 192 8.42 4.95 7.67
CA THR A 192 8.65 6.36 7.33
C THR A 192 9.66 6.47 6.18
N ALA A 193 9.36 7.31 5.19
CA ALA A 193 10.16 7.45 3.98
C ALA A 193 10.12 8.87 3.39
N PRO A 194 10.36 9.94 4.19
CA PRO A 194 10.21 11.31 3.72
C PRO A 194 11.18 11.65 2.60
N GLY A 195 10.77 12.61 1.74
CA GLY A 195 11.59 13.15 0.65
C GLY A 195 10.76 13.50 -0.57
N HIS A 196 10.08 12.53 -1.19
CA HIS A 196 9.13 12.77 -2.27
C HIS A 196 8.01 13.71 -1.82
N THR A 197 7.41 13.43 -0.68
CA THR A 197 6.61 14.39 0.10
C THR A 197 7.17 14.49 1.52
N PRO A 198 6.75 15.51 2.33
CA PRO A 198 7.28 15.71 3.68
C PRO A 198 7.11 14.52 4.62
N GLY A 199 6.03 13.78 4.47
CA GLY A 199 5.71 12.62 5.31
C GLY A 199 5.43 11.36 4.52
N HIS A 200 6.02 11.22 3.31
CA HIS A 200 5.91 10.01 2.52
C HIS A 200 6.23 8.75 3.33
N GLN A 201 5.51 7.67 3.06
CA GLN A 201 5.68 6.40 3.76
C GLN A 201 5.58 5.22 2.80
N MET A 202 6.12 4.09 3.20
CA MET A 202 6.13 2.82 2.48
C MET A 202 5.44 1.73 3.30
N LEU A 203 5.01 0.64 2.66
CA LEU A 203 4.38 -0.48 3.35
C LEU A 203 5.23 -1.75 3.23
N PHE A 204 5.72 -2.25 4.35
CA PHE A 204 6.42 -3.52 4.44
C PHE A 204 5.48 -4.64 4.87
N LEU A 205 5.50 -5.76 4.14
CA LEU A 205 4.66 -6.93 4.38
C LEU A 205 5.53 -8.17 4.57
N ARG A 206 5.19 -9.01 5.55
CA ARG A 206 5.73 -10.36 5.69
C ARG A 206 4.68 -11.37 5.22
N LEU A 207 4.71 -11.69 3.96
CA LEU A 207 3.81 -12.65 3.33
C LEU A 207 4.37 -14.06 3.53
N LYS A 208 3.52 -15.02 3.87
CA LYS A 208 3.94 -16.35 4.28
C LYS A 208 4.59 -17.15 3.14
N ASN A 209 3.95 -17.12 1.97
CA ASN A 209 4.39 -17.91 0.82
C ASN A 209 5.21 -17.08 -0.19
N PHE A 210 4.93 -15.78 -0.30
CA PHE A 210 5.70 -14.89 -1.19
C PHE A 210 7.01 -14.43 -0.55
N GLY A 211 7.04 -14.27 0.77
CA GLY A 211 8.18 -13.71 1.50
C GLY A 211 8.01 -12.22 1.84
N PRO A 212 9.09 -11.57 2.28
CA PRO A 212 9.05 -10.15 2.62
C PRO A 212 8.94 -9.29 1.36
N LEU A 213 8.01 -8.31 1.41
CA LEU A 213 7.68 -7.39 0.32
C LEU A 213 7.68 -5.95 0.83
N LEU A 214 8.19 -5.02 0.04
CA LEU A 214 8.09 -3.58 0.26
C LEU A 214 7.31 -2.95 -0.90
N LEU A 215 6.17 -2.33 -0.60
CA LEU A 215 5.46 -1.40 -1.47
C LEU A 215 6.02 -0.02 -1.15
N GLU A 216 6.74 0.57 -2.11
CA GLU A 216 7.61 1.71 -1.81
C GLU A 216 6.97 3.08 -2.07
N GLY A 217 5.69 3.09 -2.54
CA GLY A 217 5.00 4.32 -2.94
C GLY A 217 5.71 4.96 -4.12
N ASP A 218 6.16 6.22 -3.94
CA ASP A 218 6.84 7.02 -4.94
C ASP A 218 8.29 7.35 -4.55
N LEU A 219 8.94 6.43 -3.83
CA LEU A 219 10.37 6.55 -3.61
C LEU A 219 11.14 6.47 -4.95
N TYR A 220 10.58 5.71 -5.89
CA TYR A 220 10.96 5.62 -7.31
C TYR A 220 9.70 5.52 -8.17
N HIS A 221 9.62 6.21 -9.29
CA HIS A 221 8.53 6.08 -10.26
C HIS A 221 8.91 5.10 -11.38
N LEU A 222 10.17 5.12 -11.76
CA LEU A 222 10.73 4.29 -12.83
C LEU A 222 11.94 3.50 -12.31
N PRO A 223 12.17 2.26 -12.78
CA PRO A 223 13.36 1.47 -12.43
C PRO A 223 14.67 2.20 -12.71
N GLU A 224 14.68 3.08 -13.73
CA GLU A 224 15.85 3.85 -14.15
C GLU A 224 16.24 4.91 -13.11
N GLU A 225 15.29 5.47 -12.36
CA GLU A 225 15.61 6.36 -11.25
C GLU A 225 16.49 5.66 -10.20
N ARG A 226 16.20 4.38 -9.93
CA ARG A 226 16.97 3.57 -8.99
C ARG A 226 18.36 3.23 -9.52
N THR A 227 18.46 2.85 -10.80
CA THR A 227 19.72 2.39 -11.40
C THR A 227 20.66 3.55 -11.73
N LEU A 228 20.13 4.72 -12.06
CA LEU A 228 20.89 5.91 -12.44
C LEU A 228 20.98 6.97 -11.33
N ASP A 229 20.42 6.66 -10.14
CA ASP A 229 20.32 7.59 -9.00
C ASP A 229 19.71 8.95 -9.38
N ARG A 230 18.61 8.91 -10.13
CA ARG A 230 17.85 10.10 -10.51
C ARG A 230 16.77 10.39 -9.50
N VAL A 231 16.47 11.65 -9.26
CA VAL A 231 15.41 12.10 -8.34
C VAL A 231 14.47 13.01 -9.12
N PRO A 232 13.15 12.87 -8.95
CA PRO A 232 12.17 13.75 -9.57
C PRO A 232 12.43 15.23 -9.28
N THR A 233 12.17 16.08 -10.24
CA THR A 233 12.37 17.54 -10.11
C THR A 233 11.32 18.19 -9.20
N PHE A 234 10.22 17.49 -8.93
CA PHE A 234 9.10 17.93 -8.11
C PHE A 234 9.09 17.33 -6.69
N ASP A 235 10.11 16.53 -6.33
CA ASP A 235 10.26 16.05 -4.95
C ASP A 235 10.33 17.21 -3.97
N PHE A 236 9.70 17.03 -2.81
CA PHE A 236 9.73 18.01 -1.73
C PHE A 236 11.17 18.36 -1.31
N ASP A 237 12.03 17.34 -1.18
CA ASP A 237 13.44 17.50 -0.86
C ASP A 237 14.27 16.36 -1.44
N ALA A 238 15.00 16.64 -2.51
CA ALA A 238 15.84 15.67 -3.22
C ALA A 238 16.95 15.07 -2.34
N ALA A 239 17.50 15.82 -1.39
CA ALA A 239 18.54 15.31 -0.48
C ALA A 239 17.92 14.32 0.53
N MET A 240 16.73 14.63 1.00
CA MET A 240 15.96 13.75 1.90
C MET A 240 15.55 12.46 1.16
N THR A 241 15.08 12.56 -0.09
CA THR A 241 14.77 11.38 -0.94
C THR A 241 15.99 10.48 -1.08
N ARG A 242 17.17 11.01 -1.41
CA ARG A 242 18.40 10.22 -1.49
C ARG A 242 18.76 9.56 -0.17
N ALA A 243 18.63 10.27 0.95
CA ALA A 243 18.89 9.70 2.27
C ALA A 243 17.91 8.56 2.61
N THR A 244 16.65 8.71 2.23
CA THR A 244 15.62 7.67 2.37
C THR A 244 15.94 6.47 1.49
N ARG A 245 16.33 6.68 0.22
CA ARG A 245 16.76 5.60 -0.70
C ARG A 245 17.92 4.78 -0.11
N VAL A 246 18.95 5.43 0.44
CA VAL A 246 20.07 4.75 1.10
C VAL A 246 19.61 3.86 2.26
N LYS A 247 18.71 4.36 3.12
CA LYS A 247 18.12 3.58 4.22
C LYS A 247 17.29 2.41 3.71
N THR A 248 16.52 2.63 2.66
CA THR A 248 15.67 1.61 2.04
C THR A 248 16.50 0.49 1.42
N GLU A 249 17.56 0.81 0.68
CA GLU A 249 18.47 -0.21 0.11
C GLU A 249 19.16 -1.05 1.21
N ALA A 250 19.57 -0.41 2.30
CA ALA A 250 20.11 -1.12 3.47
C ALA A 250 19.05 -2.03 4.12
N PHE A 251 17.81 -1.57 4.20
CA PHE A 251 16.69 -2.37 4.71
C PHE A 251 16.37 -3.57 3.81
N LEU A 252 16.31 -3.38 2.49
CA LEU A 252 16.11 -4.47 1.51
C LEU A 252 17.21 -5.53 1.64
N LYS A 253 18.48 -5.11 1.71
CA LYS A 253 19.61 -6.00 1.90
C LYS A 253 19.52 -6.79 3.23
N LYS A 254 19.09 -6.13 4.30
CA LYS A 254 18.95 -6.74 5.63
C LYS A 254 17.82 -7.77 5.70
N THR A 255 16.69 -7.50 5.02
CA THR A 255 15.47 -8.29 5.13
C THR A 255 15.30 -9.31 4.01
N GLY A 256 16.01 -9.15 2.90
CA GLY A 256 15.78 -9.89 1.66
C GLY A 256 14.45 -9.55 1.00
N ALA A 257 13.84 -8.39 1.32
CA ALA A 257 12.55 -8.02 0.78
C ALA A 257 12.63 -7.72 -0.72
N THR A 258 11.65 -8.24 -1.47
CA THR A 258 11.36 -7.76 -2.82
C THR A 258 10.74 -6.37 -2.72
N MET A 259 11.19 -5.43 -3.53
CA MET A 259 10.59 -4.10 -3.64
C MET A 259 9.79 -4.01 -4.93
N TRP A 260 8.54 -3.54 -4.86
CA TRP A 260 7.74 -3.20 -6.03
C TRP A 260 7.72 -1.70 -6.21
N ILE A 261 8.17 -1.26 -7.40
CA ILE A 261 7.98 0.12 -7.88
C ILE A 261 6.52 0.23 -8.29
N GLN A 262 5.78 1.13 -7.62
CA GLN A 262 4.32 1.17 -7.72
C GLN A 262 3.86 1.49 -9.14
N HIS A 263 4.52 2.41 -9.79
CA HIS A 263 4.15 2.94 -11.09
C HIS A 263 4.76 2.20 -12.29
N ASP A 264 5.46 1.07 -12.10
CA ASP A 264 6.14 0.32 -13.17
C ASP A 264 5.18 -0.63 -13.93
N PRO A 265 4.73 -0.29 -15.19
CA PRO A 265 3.79 -1.13 -15.92
C PRO A 265 4.33 -2.54 -16.22
N PRO A 266 5.61 -2.75 -16.61
CA PRO A 266 6.15 -4.07 -16.86
C PRO A 266 6.13 -5.00 -15.66
N THR A 267 6.41 -4.48 -14.46
CA THR A 267 6.31 -5.26 -13.22
C THR A 267 4.84 -5.53 -12.89
N ASN A 268 4.00 -4.50 -12.90
CA ASN A 268 2.59 -4.60 -12.54
C ASN A 268 1.83 -5.60 -13.42
N ALA A 269 2.14 -5.68 -14.72
CA ALA A 269 1.51 -6.60 -15.67
C ALA A 269 1.74 -8.09 -15.32
N LYS A 270 2.81 -8.41 -14.59
CA LYS A 270 3.17 -9.79 -14.17
C LYS A 270 2.55 -10.17 -12.83
N LEU A 271 2.00 -9.19 -12.09
CA LEU A 271 1.46 -9.43 -10.78
C LEU A 271 0.04 -10.01 -10.85
N LYS A 272 -0.27 -10.91 -9.91
CA LYS A 272 -1.63 -11.39 -9.70
C LYS A 272 -2.52 -10.21 -9.31
N LYS A 273 -3.70 -10.13 -9.91
CA LYS A 273 -4.72 -9.13 -9.58
C LYS A 273 -5.87 -9.79 -8.82
N ALA A 274 -6.62 -9.00 -8.08
CA ALA A 274 -7.86 -9.47 -7.46
C ALA A 274 -8.77 -10.19 -8.51
N PRO A 275 -9.37 -11.35 -8.15
CA PRO A 275 -9.53 -11.92 -6.81
C PRO A 275 -8.34 -12.75 -6.30
N ASP A 276 -7.30 -12.98 -7.11
CA ASP A 276 -6.09 -13.64 -6.65
C ASP A 276 -5.31 -12.74 -5.67
N TYR A 277 -4.49 -13.37 -4.81
CA TYR A 277 -3.74 -12.66 -3.76
C TYR A 277 -2.33 -13.24 -3.57
N TYR A 278 -1.53 -12.51 -2.83
CA TYR A 278 -0.26 -12.94 -2.26
C TYR A 278 -0.42 -13.14 -0.75
N ASP A 279 0.18 -14.20 -0.21
CA ASP A 279 0.17 -14.55 1.23
C ASP A 279 1.51 -15.12 1.72
#